data_6a6e3ea8215974c7e6058e1efdc7ce39
#
_entry.id   6a6e3ea8215974c7e6058e1efdc7ce39
#
_cell.length_a   1.000
_cell.length_b   1.000
_cell.length_c   1.000
_cell.angle_alpha   90.00
_cell.angle_beta   90.00
_cell.angle_gamma   90.00
#
_symmetry.space_group_name_H-M   'P 1'
#
loop_
_entity.id
_entity.type
_entity.pdbx_description
1 polymer ?
#
loop_
_entity_poly.entity_id
_entity_poly.type
_entity_poly.pdbx_seq_one_letter_code
_entity_poly.pdbx_strand_id
1 'polypeptide(L)'
;MDEKNLYLESLKERNYEMYKYFKKGLDIISTLKEKTYEAYIVGGAVRDFVLNIDFNDIDIATNAMPSAIKDIFADYDIDTNYESLGSIIIKDSGFKYEITTFRTEEYVKFKIKDVHYSKKLVEDIIRRDYTINALALTPNLTIVDLVEGQKDLENGIVRVIGSSKRRFKDDPSRILRGLYLVAKFGFEVETNTERGMRKSKQFLKELSELKIIKLMNRILSEKYGLKALKIINDNNLFKFLPNFSYWTRLLIKSYKKLTMMEKMTLLYRIMGSIPDNTGHKHEELLEIKKLFELSQHLSVNQVDPMMVFKINYDDLQAANRICKAYNHKYHNQKRQIKKIYKHLPIHSEKEIDFTNRELISLVGSETSLISLIKSEILTMIVNKELPNKNLLIRNEITKLLTKNMFNSSKPKTSTGIFATKKTVNDAYFDDAKEETKLYQKVYDDYKEPTDAKEEAWNQVPADIYYYEQLSGKAQYNKQQSLTDDELKNLNTDYKEDFLQLYKIYLKGYKNYYELSEREQRIKSEEIKQQVKEFLLRNNEKYRILNERGLI
;
A
#
# COMPACT_ATOMS: atom_id res chain seq x y z
N MET A 1 24.30 8.17 43.40
CA MET A 1 24.13 7.27 42.23
C MET A 1 24.41 8.09 41.02
N ASP A 2 25.25 7.65 40.10
CA ASP A 2 25.58 8.37 38.89
C ASP A 2 24.29 8.45 38.02
N GLU A 3 23.96 9.61 37.43
CA GLU A 3 22.75 9.82 36.62
C GLU A 3 22.54 8.74 35.54
N LYS A 4 23.63 8.15 35.11
CA LYS A 4 23.67 7.05 34.14
C LYS A 4 23.12 5.73 34.65
N ASN A 5 23.40 5.40 35.90
CA ASN A 5 22.84 4.23 36.57
C ASN A 5 21.34 4.44 36.84
N LEU A 6 20.95 5.68 37.15
CA LEU A 6 19.55 6.04 37.33
C LEU A 6 18.71 5.83 36.05
N TYR A 7 19.29 6.13 34.88
CA TYR A 7 18.63 5.86 33.57
C TYR A 7 18.43 4.34 33.37
N LEU A 8 19.45 3.53 33.60
CA LEU A 8 19.35 2.08 33.41
C LEU A 8 18.31 1.45 34.33
N GLU A 9 18.27 1.88 35.59
CA GLU A 9 17.24 1.43 36.53
C GLU A 9 15.83 1.89 36.09
N SER A 10 15.68 3.14 35.71
CA SER A 10 14.41 3.66 35.18
C SER A 10 13.96 2.92 33.90
N LEU A 11 14.88 2.61 32.98
CA LEU A 11 14.59 1.82 31.79
C LEU A 11 14.15 0.39 32.15
N LYS A 12 14.81 -0.23 33.14
CA LYS A 12 14.51 -1.57 33.63
C LYS A 12 13.11 -1.66 34.23
N GLU A 13 12.73 -0.63 35.02
CA GLU A 13 11.38 -0.54 35.61
C GLU A 13 10.30 -0.28 34.54
N ARG A 14 10.57 0.59 33.61
CA ARG A 14 9.61 1.02 32.59
C ARG A 14 9.43 -0.02 31.46
N ASN A 15 10.53 -0.61 30.99
CA ASN A 15 10.56 -1.54 29.86
C ASN A 15 11.71 -2.54 29.98
N TYR A 16 11.47 -3.67 30.65
CA TYR A 16 12.48 -4.67 30.95
C TYR A 16 13.09 -5.32 29.68
N GLU A 17 12.29 -5.53 28.62
CA GLU A 17 12.79 -6.08 27.35
C GLU A 17 13.75 -5.10 26.67
N MET A 18 13.43 -3.83 26.65
CA MET A 18 14.30 -2.79 26.12
C MET A 18 15.59 -2.63 26.96
N TYR A 19 15.49 -2.75 28.28
CA TYR A 19 16.68 -2.77 29.13
C TYR A 19 17.61 -3.93 28.77
N LYS A 20 17.08 -5.15 28.59
CA LYS A 20 17.88 -6.31 28.15
C LYS A 20 18.53 -6.05 26.80
N TYR A 21 17.76 -5.53 25.85
CA TYR A 21 18.23 -5.18 24.52
C TYR A 21 19.39 -4.18 24.58
N PHE A 22 19.23 -3.10 25.35
CA PHE A 22 20.24 -2.06 25.50
C PHE A 22 21.49 -2.57 26.21
N LYS A 23 21.31 -3.32 27.30
CA LYS A 23 22.42 -3.91 28.06
C LYS A 23 23.26 -4.85 27.18
N LYS A 24 22.62 -5.69 26.38
CA LYS A 24 23.31 -6.56 25.43
C LYS A 24 24.09 -5.76 24.39
N GLY A 25 23.56 -4.64 23.89
CA GLY A 25 24.29 -3.71 23.03
C GLY A 25 25.56 -3.16 23.70
N LEU A 26 25.48 -2.81 24.99
CA LEU A 26 26.65 -2.40 25.80
C LEU A 26 27.67 -3.54 25.96
N ASP A 27 27.21 -4.78 26.16
CA ASP A 27 28.09 -5.96 26.27
C ASP A 27 28.83 -6.22 24.93
N ILE A 28 28.13 -6.09 23.80
CA ILE A 28 28.75 -6.23 22.46
C ILE A 28 29.86 -5.20 22.26
N ILE A 29 29.64 -3.92 22.56
CA ILE A 29 30.68 -2.90 22.41
C ILE A 29 31.80 -3.09 23.42
N SER A 30 31.52 -3.64 24.61
CA SER A 30 32.55 -4.00 25.60
C SER A 30 33.43 -5.14 25.09
N THR A 31 32.82 -6.21 24.52
CA THR A 31 33.56 -7.33 23.91
C THR A 31 34.49 -6.87 22.80
N LEU A 32 34.03 -5.97 21.91
CA LEU A 32 34.91 -5.39 20.86
C LEU A 32 36.08 -4.60 21.46
N LYS A 33 35.83 -3.86 22.55
CA LYS A 33 36.89 -3.10 23.23
C LYS A 33 37.91 -4.00 23.92
N GLU A 34 37.52 -5.09 24.52
CA GLU A 34 38.40 -6.11 25.08
C GLU A 34 39.32 -6.73 24.02
N LYS A 35 38.84 -6.80 22.76
CA LYS A 35 39.62 -7.22 21.59
C LYS A 35 40.39 -6.05 20.95
N THR A 36 40.57 -4.94 21.66
CA THR A 36 41.35 -3.75 21.25
C THR A 36 40.73 -2.91 20.13
N TYR A 37 39.45 -3.13 19.78
CA TYR A 37 38.75 -2.31 18.81
C TYR A 37 38.01 -1.16 19.49
N GLU A 38 37.92 -0.01 18.81
CA GLU A 38 37.00 1.04 19.19
C GLU A 38 35.57 0.60 18.81
N ALA A 39 34.61 0.77 19.73
CA ALA A 39 33.23 0.47 19.47
C ALA A 39 32.29 1.38 20.27
N TYR A 40 31.17 1.76 19.64
CA TYR A 40 30.19 2.69 20.18
C TYR A 40 28.79 2.29 19.73
N ILE A 41 27.79 2.43 20.62
CA ILE A 41 26.40 2.52 20.14
C ILE A 41 26.24 3.86 19.46
N VAL A 42 25.52 3.94 18.33
CA VAL A 42 25.41 5.15 17.51
C VAL A 42 23.99 5.34 16.98
N GLY A 43 23.74 6.47 16.35
CA GLY A 43 22.50 6.67 15.58
C GLY A 43 21.29 7.00 16.42
N GLY A 44 20.14 6.45 16.01
CA GLY A 44 18.84 6.72 16.63
C GLY A 44 18.74 6.31 18.09
N ALA A 45 19.37 5.20 18.47
CA ALA A 45 19.36 4.71 19.84
C ALA A 45 20.00 5.69 20.83
N VAL A 46 21.13 6.32 20.45
CA VAL A 46 21.79 7.31 21.33
C VAL A 46 20.97 8.59 21.48
N ARG A 47 20.39 9.07 20.37
CA ARG A 47 19.44 10.20 20.42
C ARG A 47 18.25 9.91 21.34
N ASP A 48 17.63 8.74 21.17
CA ASP A 48 16.45 8.35 21.93
C ASP A 48 16.81 8.07 23.41
N PHE A 49 18.04 7.57 23.69
CA PHE A 49 18.62 7.50 25.02
C PHE A 49 18.71 8.89 25.67
N VAL A 50 19.28 9.88 24.98
CA VAL A 50 19.41 11.27 25.50
C VAL A 50 18.04 11.88 25.77
N LEU A 51 17.05 11.60 24.92
CA LEU A 51 15.68 12.10 25.08
C LEU A 51 14.84 11.30 26.09
N ASN A 52 15.39 10.25 26.68
CA ASN A 52 14.69 9.34 27.60
C ASN A 52 13.40 8.76 27.01
N ILE A 53 13.46 8.34 25.75
CA ILE A 53 12.36 7.68 25.03
C ILE A 53 12.78 6.29 24.55
N ASP A 54 11.81 5.46 24.23
CA ASP A 54 12.04 4.12 23.71
C ASP A 54 12.62 4.14 22.29
N PHE A 55 13.53 3.22 22.00
CA PHE A 55 14.18 3.02 20.70
C PHE A 55 13.89 1.61 20.16
N ASN A 56 13.99 1.43 18.86
CA ASN A 56 13.65 0.14 18.22
C ASN A 56 14.88 -0.64 17.76
N ASP A 57 15.94 0.06 17.38
CA ASP A 57 17.12 -0.53 16.74
C ASP A 57 18.38 -0.06 17.50
N ILE A 58 19.38 -0.94 17.62
CA ILE A 58 20.69 -0.59 18.15
C ILE A 58 21.71 -0.77 17.04
N ASP A 59 22.24 0.36 16.59
CA ASP A 59 23.37 0.42 15.65
C ASP A 59 24.67 0.56 16.42
N ILE A 60 25.69 -0.21 16.03
CA ILE A 60 27.02 -0.18 16.61
C ILE A 60 28.01 0.21 15.52
N ALA A 61 28.88 1.15 15.80
CA ALA A 61 29.97 1.52 14.93
C ALA A 61 31.31 1.13 15.54
N THR A 62 32.26 0.58 14.77
CA THR A 62 33.55 0.07 15.22
C THR A 62 34.63 0.26 14.15
N ASN A 63 35.92 0.23 14.57
CA ASN A 63 37.03 0.12 13.64
C ASN A 63 37.43 -1.33 13.31
N ALA A 64 36.72 -2.34 13.87
CA ALA A 64 36.89 -3.73 13.49
C ALA A 64 36.38 -3.96 12.05
N MET A 65 37.13 -4.72 11.27
CA MET A 65 36.72 -5.13 9.92
C MET A 65 35.63 -6.19 9.97
N PRO A 66 34.77 -6.34 8.94
CA PRO A 66 33.69 -7.34 8.92
C PRO A 66 34.17 -8.76 9.22
N SER A 67 35.34 -9.16 8.74
CA SER A 67 35.93 -10.47 9.07
C SER A 67 36.20 -10.64 10.56
N ALA A 68 36.82 -9.65 11.20
CA ALA A 68 37.09 -9.65 12.63
C ALA A 68 35.79 -9.67 13.46
N ILE A 69 34.74 -8.97 13.02
CA ILE A 69 33.43 -8.99 13.68
C ILE A 69 32.85 -10.42 13.63
N LYS A 70 32.91 -11.09 12.49
CA LYS A 70 32.45 -12.48 12.33
C LYS A 70 33.22 -13.44 13.23
N ASP A 71 34.54 -13.28 13.31
CA ASP A 71 35.38 -14.14 14.15
C ASP A 71 35.10 -13.95 15.67
N ILE A 72 34.91 -12.68 16.10
CA ILE A 72 34.64 -12.37 17.51
C ILE A 72 33.26 -12.89 17.95
N PHE A 73 32.28 -12.87 17.07
CA PHE A 73 30.90 -13.24 17.36
C PHE A 73 30.45 -14.54 16.64
N ALA A 74 31.41 -15.45 16.36
CA ALA A 74 31.15 -16.70 15.63
C ALA A 74 30.08 -17.60 16.27
N ASP A 75 29.87 -17.48 17.58
CA ASP A 75 28.86 -18.26 18.34
C ASP A 75 27.44 -17.70 18.20
N TYR A 76 27.25 -16.58 17.52
CA TYR A 76 25.94 -15.94 17.33
C TYR A 76 25.33 -16.25 15.95
N ASP A 77 24.01 -16.09 15.81
CA ASP A 77 23.38 -16.08 14.50
C ASP A 77 23.74 -14.77 13.77
N ILE A 78 24.52 -14.89 12.69
CA ILE A 78 25.07 -13.77 11.93
C ILE A 78 24.42 -13.67 10.56
N ASP A 79 23.94 -12.45 10.22
CA ASP A 79 23.46 -12.10 8.89
C ASP A 79 24.49 -11.20 8.17
N THR A 80 24.99 -11.65 7.02
CA THR A 80 26.05 -11.00 6.23
C THR A 80 25.53 -10.29 4.98
N ASN A 81 24.22 -10.14 4.80
CA ASN A 81 23.64 -9.54 3.60
C ASN A 81 24.14 -8.12 3.29
N TYR A 82 24.66 -7.41 4.30
CA TYR A 82 25.18 -6.05 4.19
C TYR A 82 26.70 -5.96 4.38
N GLU A 83 27.42 -7.07 4.32
CA GLU A 83 28.86 -7.13 4.50
C GLU A 83 29.62 -6.27 3.48
N SER A 84 29.15 -6.22 2.23
CA SER A 84 29.73 -5.36 1.18
C SER A 84 29.67 -3.85 1.51
N LEU A 85 28.76 -3.47 2.42
CA LEU A 85 28.64 -2.12 2.96
C LEU A 85 29.34 -1.97 4.32
N GLY A 86 30.04 -3.00 4.80
CA GLY A 86 30.75 -2.99 6.07
C GLY A 86 29.87 -3.29 7.28
N SER A 87 28.62 -3.77 7.10
CA SER A 87 27.70 -4.06 8.19
C SER A 87 27.51 -5.57 8.36
N ILE A 88 27.57 -6.03 9.60
CA ILE A 88 27.25 -7.38 10.04
C ILE A 88 26.11 -7.28 11.06
N ILE A 89 25.06 -8.08 10.90
CA ILE A 89 23.94 -8.12 11.86
C ILE A 89 24.09 -9.34 12.75
N ILE A 90 24.12 -9.13 14.05
CA ILE A 90 24.07 -10.18 15.07
C ILE A 90 22.63 -10.30 15.57
N LYS A 91 22.12 -11.53 15.61
CA LYS A 91 20.82 -11.84 16.18
C LYS A 91 21.01 -12.59 17.49
N ASP A 92 20.38 -12.11 18.54
CA ASP A 92 20.38 -12.73 19.86
C ASP A 92 19.04 -12.54 20.58
N SER A 93 18.44 -13.62 21.06
CA SER A 93 17.22 -13.60 21.89
C SER A 93 16.05 -12.79 21.29
N GLY A 94 15.92 -12.83 19.96
CA GLY A 94 14.90 -12.09 19.20
C GLY A 94 15.27 -10.64 18.86
N PHE A 95 16.42 -10.15 19.32
CA PHE A 95 16.94 -8.82 19.00
C PHE A 95 17.97 -8.86 17.87
N LYS A 96 18.16 -7.70 17.21
CA LYS A 96 19.12 -7.51 16.13
C LYS A 96 20.03 -6.35 16.45
N TYR A 97 21.34 -6.55 16.26
CA TYR A 97 22.37 -5.53 16.45
C TYR A 97 23.13 -5.37 15.15
N GLU A 98 23.04 -4.21 14.51
CA GLU A 98 23.81 -3.92 13.31
C GLU A 98 25.17 -3.35 13.69
N ILE A 99 26.26 -4.11 13.41
CA ILE A 99 27.63 -3.69 13.67
C ILE A 99 28.27 -3.26 12.37
N THR A 100 28.58 -1.98 12.24
CA THR A 100 29.13 -1.37 11.04
C THR A 100 30.56 -0.91 11.26
N THR A 101 31.47 -1.31 10.38
CA THR A 101 32.83 -0.80 10.34
C THR A 101 32.85 0.69 10.01
N PHE A 102 33.63 1.51 10.73
CA PHE A 102 33.82 2.93 10.39
C PHE A 102 34.16 3.08 8.92
N ARG A 103 33.54 4.02 8.26
CA ARG A 103 33.69 4.18 6.82
C ARG A 103 33.45 5.60 6.34
N THR A 104 33.97 5.90 5.16
CA THR A 104 33.56 7.02 4.33
C THR A 104 32.82 6.49 3.11
N GLU A 105 32.07 7.34 2.44
CA GLU A 105 31.21 6.95 1.31
C GLU A 105 31.43 7.89 0.13
N GLU A 106 31.67 7.33 -1.04
CA GLU A 106 31.70 8.07 -2.31
C GLU A 106 30.33 7.96 -2.99
N TYR A 107 29.78 9.09 -3.41
CA TYR A 107 28.47 9.17 -4.05
C TYR A 107 28.57 9.52 -5.53
N VAL A 108 27.90 8.74 -6.39
CA VAL A 108 27.73 9.04 -7.82
C VAL A 108 26.26 8.84 -8.19
N LYS A 109 25.67 9.83 -8.87
CA LYS A 109 24.27 9.79 -9.30
C LYS A 109 23.31 9.37 -8.19
N PHE A 110 23.40 10.02 -7.03
CA PHE A 110 22.54 9.83 -5.85
C PHE A 110 22.61 8.46 -5.16
N LYS A 111 23.63 7.67 -5.47
CA LYS A 111 23.88 6.35 -4.89
C LYS A 111 25.30 6.26 -4.35
N ILE A 112 25.48 5.45 -3.31
CA ILE A 112 26.81 5.05 -2.85
C ILE A 112 27.45 4.27 -3.99
N LYS A 113 28.58 4.78 -4.50
CA LYS A 113 29.41 4.12 -5.50
C LYS A 113 30.44 3.21 -4.83
N ASP A 114 31.07 3.74 -3.78
CA ASP A 114 32.15 3.04 -3.10
C ASP A 114 32.17 3.33 -1.60
N VAL A 115 32.70 2.40 -0.83
CA VAL A 115 32.83 2.46 0.62
C VAL A 115 34.29 2.23 0.98
N HIS A 116 34.90 3.18 1.68
CA HIS A 116 36.27 3.08 2.15
C HIS A 116 36.28 2.97 3.69
N TYR A 117 36.80 1.86 4.20
CA TYR A 117 36.89 1.65 5.65
C TYR A 117 37.86 2.61 6.31
N SER A 118 37.53 3.04 7.50
CA SER A 118 38.30 3.98 8.32
C SER A 118 38.61 3.38 9.69
N LYS A 119 39.69 3.89 10.31
CA LYS A 119 40.01 3.61 11.71
C LYS A 119 39.50 4.69 12.66
N LYS A 120 38.96 5.78 12.16
CA LYS A 120 38.63 6.97 12.95
C LYS A 120 37.09 7.17 13.04
N LEU A 121 36.58 7.23 14.26
CA LEU A 121 35.19 7.53 14.52
C LEU A 121 34.72 8.83 13.84
N VAL A 122 35.54 9.88 13.83
CA VAL A 122 35.16 11.17 13.23
C VAL A 122 34.79 11.06 11.76
N GLU A 123 35.45 10.18 10.99
CA GLU A 123 35.16 9.98 9.57
C GLU A 123 33.78 9.30 9.38
N ASP A 124 33.43 8.36 10.27
CA ASP A 124 32.08 7.75 10.29
C ASP A 124 30.97 8.74 10.72
N ILE A 125 31.25 9.59 11.71
CA ILE A 125 30.30 10.61 12.18
C ILE A 125 30.04 11.64 11.08
N ILE A 126 31.03 12.14 10.40
CA ILE A 126 30.89 13.19 9.36
C ILE A 126 30.05 12.70 8.17
N ARG A 127 30.07 11.42 7.83
CA ARG A 127 29.25 10.88 6.72
C ARG A 127 27.76 10.77 7.06
N ARG A 128 27.37 10.79 8.35
CA ARG A 128 25.97 10.68 8.79
C ARG A 128 25.14 11.86 8.32
N ASP A 129 23.82 11.77 8.45
CA ASP A 129 22.92 12.76 7.89
C ASP A 129 22.73 14.00 8.79
N TYR A 130 22.30 13.79 10.03
CA TYR A 130 21.92 14.86 10.95
C TYR A 130 22.70 14.77 12.25
N THR A 131 23.02 15.95 12.83
CA THR A 131 23.80 16.07 14.07
C THR A 131 23.21 15.24 15.21
N ILE A 132 21.89 15.29 15.38
CA ILE A 132 21.17 14.55 16.43
C ILE A 132 21.21 13.02 16.25
N ASN A 133 21.55 12.51 15.07
CA ASN A 133 21.74 11.07 14.79
C ASN A 133 23.22 10.68 14.74
N ALA A 134 24.12 11.58 15.07
CA ALA A 134 25.57 11.38 14.95
C ALA A 134 26.29 11.38 16.32
N LEU A 135 25.53 11.14 17.36
CA LEU A 135 26.04 10.90 18.70
C LEU A 135 26.56 9.46 18.82
N ALA A 136 27.61 9.24 19.59
CA ALA A 136 28.15 7.94 19.89
C ALA A 136 28.18 7.71 21.41
N LEU A 137 27.83 6.51 21.86
CA LEU A 137 27.77 6.14 23.27
C LEU A 137 28.80 5.06 23.57
N THR A 138 29.60 5.29 24.59
CA THR A 138 30.62 4.35 25.07
C THR A 138 30.00 3.31 26.04
N PRO A 139 30.69 2.20 26.36
CA PRO A 139 30.18 1.20 27.31
C PRO A 139 29.88 1.77 28.70
N ASN A 140 30.63 2.81 29.13
CA ASN A 140 30.40 3.50 30.41
C ASN A 140 29.37 4.64 30.29
N LEU A 141 28.52 4.62 29.27
CA LEU A 141 27.43 5.56 29.01
C LEU A 141 27.90 7.02 28.84
N THR A 142 29.15 7.25 28.44
CA THR A 142 29.63 8.58 28.07
C THR A 142 29.30 8.88 26.62
N ILE A 143 28.70 10.04 26.37
CA ILE A 143 28.36 10.49 25.02
C ILE A 143 29.57 11.17 24.41
N VAL A 144 29.94 10.70 23.21
CA VAL A 144 30.94 11.34 22.34
C VAL A 144 30.17 12.11 21.27
N ASP A 145 30.31 13.42 21.32
CA ASP A 145 29.67 14.36 20.40
C ASP A 145 30.73 15.18 19.65
N LEU A 146 30.87 14.94 18.35
CA LEU A 146 31.82 15.60 17.49
C LEU A 146 31.21 16.67 16.57
N VAL A 147 29.90 16.87 16.66
CA VAL A 147 29.12 17.70 15.71
C VAL A 147 28.05 18.59 16.39
N GLU A 148 28.18 18.79 17.69
CA GLU A 148 27.20 19.55 18.52
C GLU A 148 25.78 18.99 18.50
N GLY A 149 25.63 17.69 18.38
CA GLY A 149 24.32 17.02 18.31
C GLY A 149 23.52 17.10 19.60
N GLN A 150 24.17 17.08 20.79
CA GLN A 150 23.51 17.26 22.08
C GLN A 150 22.87 18.66 22.18
N LYS A 151 23.60 19.70 21.78
CA LYS A 151 23.10 21.07 21.74
C LYS A 151 21.91 21.23 20.81
N ASP A 152 21.94 20.57 19.64
CA ASP A 152 20.80 20.58 18.71
C ASP A 152 19.61 19.81 19.28
N LEU A 153 19.82 18.71 20.04
CA LEU A 153 18.74 18.02 20.76
C LEU A 153 18.09 18.89 21.83
N GLU A 154 18.89 19.57 22.65
CA GLU A 154 18.42 20.47 23.71
C GLU A 154 17.59 21.62 23.13
N ASN A 155 18.02 22.17 21.98
CA ASN A 155 17.33 23.28 21.32
C ASN A 155 16.19 22.83 20.37
N GLY A 156 15.96 21.54 20.20
CA GLY A 156 14.93 21.02 19.30
C GLY A 156 15.22 21.34 17.82
N ILE A 157 16.47 21.19 17.36
CA ILE A 157 16.94 21.55 16.03
C ILE A 157 17.28 20.32 15.19
N VAL A 158 16.82 20.29 13.95
CA VAL A 158 17.23 19.33 12.93
C VAL A 158 18.24 19.99 12.00
N ARG A 159 19.55 19.66 12.17
CA ARG A 159 20.67 20.21 11.41
C ARG A 159 21.39 19.11 10.65
N VAL A 160 21.59 19.31 9.34
CA VAL A 160 22.43 18.41 8.51
C VAL A 160 23.90 18.63 8.80
N ILE A 161 24.68 17.54 8.83
CA ILE A 161 26.12 17.61 9.05
C ILE A 161 26.82 18.12 7.80
N GLY A 162 27.63 19.19 7.93
CA GLY A 162 28.39 19.80 6.85
C GLY A 162 27.54 20.61 5.86
N SER A 163 27.96 20.65 4.59
CA SER A 163 27.30 21.46 3.56
C SER A 163 25.94 20.85 3.14
N SER A 164 24.83 21.48 3.52
CA SER A 164 23.47 21.02 3.20
C SER A 164 23.26 20.81 1.69
N LYS A 165 23.79 21.73 0.85
CA LYS A 165 23.68 21.62 -0.62
C LYS A 165 24.37 20.35 -1.15
N ARG A 166 25.60 20.06 -0.68
CA ARG A 166 26.36 18.86 -1.08
C ARG A 166 25.65 17.61 -0.58
N ARG A 167 25.28 17.56 0.70
CA ARG A 167 24.69 16.40 1.34
C ARG A 167 23.35 15.97 0.72
N PHE A 168 22.51 16.94 0.34
CA PHE A 168 21.25 16.67 -0.35
C PHE A 168 21.41 16.37 -1.84
N LYS A 169 22.53 16.79 -2.46
CA LYS A 169 22.91 16.34 -3.80
C LYS A 169 23.45 14.89 -3.77
N ASP A 170 24.21 14.52 -2.75
CA ASP A 170 24.75 13.17 -2.61
C ASP A 170 23.61 12.15 -2.40
N ASP A 171 22.69 12.40 -1.48
CA ASP A 171 21.49 11.58 -1.23
C ASP A 171 20.25 12.47 -0.97
N PRO A 172 19.41 12.68 -1.97
CA PRO A 172 18.20 13.51 -1.81
C PRO A 172 17.20 12.98 -0.77
N SER A 173 17.25 11.68 -0.44
CA SER A 173 16.37 11.12 0.58
C SER A 173 16.62 11.68 1.98
N ARG A 174 17.79 12.26 2.23
CA ARG A 174 18.09 12.98 3.48
C ARG A 174 17.11 14.11 3.74
N ILE A 175 16.60 14.80 2.70
CA ILE A 175 15.56 15.82 2.86
C ILE A 175 14.33 15.23 3.56
N LEU A 176 13.83 14.10 3.07
CA LEU A 176 12.65 13.46 3.67
C LEU A 176 12.96 12.82 5.03
N ARG A 177 14.19 12.33 5.25
CA ARG A 177 14.64 11.84 6.57
C ARG A 177 14.71 12.96 7.61
N GLY A 178 15.14 14.15 7.24
CA GLY A 178 15.09 15.30 8.14
C GLY A 178 13.67 15.72 8.48
N LEU A 179 12.76 15.69 7.50
CA LEU A 179 11.35 15.95 7.72
C LEU A 179 10.66 14.86 8.57
N TYR A 180 11.14 13.62 8.49
CA TYR A 180 10.73 12.57 9.43
C TYR A 180 11.15 12.90 10.88
N LEU A 181 12.37 13.42 11.11
CA LEU A 181 12.79 13.85 12.45
C LEU A 181 11.91 15.00 12.97
N VAL A 182 11.57 15.97 12.10
CA VAL A 182 10.56 17.00 12.44
C VAL A 182 9.22 16.38 12.82
N ALA A 183 8.77 15.40 12.03
CA ALA A 183 7.49 14.74 12.28
C ALA A 183 7.47 13.95 13.60
N LYS A 184 8.58 13.28 13.93
CA LYS A 184 8.72 12.47 15.15
C LYS A 184 8.80 13.34 16.40
N PHE A 185 9.66 14.37 16.39
CA PHE A 185 10.01 15.12 17.59
C PHE A 185 9.34 16.51 17.68
N GLY A 186 8.82 17.03 16.59
CA GLY A 186 8.29 18.40 16.54
C GLY A 186 9.38 19.49 16.47
N PHE A 187 10.62 19.11 16.19
CA PHE A 187 11.77 20.00 16.12
C PHE A 187 11.68 20.99 14.96
N GLU A 188 12.48 22.07 15.00
CA GLU A 188 12.60 23.03 13.91
C GLU A 188 13.76 22.64 12.99
N VAL A 189 13.65 22.94 11.69
CA VAL A 189 14.76 22.77 10.77
C VAL A 189 15.71 23.98 10.87
N GLU A 190 17.01 23.72 11.03
CA GLU A 190 18.03 24.79 11.04
C GLU A 190 18.03 25.55 9.72
N THR A 191 18.21 26.89 9.78
CA THR A 191 18.02 27.80 8.65
C THR A 191 18.86 27.44 7.40
N ASN A 192 20.14 27.04 7.56
CA ASN A 192 20.98 26.67 6.41
C ASN A 192 20.61 25.29 5.88
N THR A 193 20.12 24.40 6.75
CA THR A 193 19.57 23.08 6.38
C THR A 193 18.32 23.26 5.54
N GLU A 194 17.38 24.10 5.98
CA GLU A 194 16.14 24.39 5.23
C GLU A 194 16.43 25.07 3.90
N ARG A 195 17.37 26.05 3.89
CA ARG A 195 17.84 26.68 2.64
C ARG A 195 18.44 25.66 1.69
N GLY A 196 19.21 24.69 2.21
CA GLY A 196 19.75 23.57 1.45
C GLY A 196 18.67 22.68 0.86
N MET A 197 17.64 22.31 1.64
CA MET A 197 16.47 21.56 1.17
C MET A 197 15.81 22.26 -0.02
N ARG A 198 15.55 23.57 0.11
CA ARG A 198 14.94 24.39 -0.93
C ARG A 198 15.79 24.49 -2.21
N LYS A 199 17.12 24.61 -2.08
CA LYS A 199 18.04 24.67 -3.22
C LYS A 199 18.28 23.31 -3.90
N SER A 200 18.05 22.21 -3.19
CA SER A 200 18.30 20.84 -3.68
C SER A 200 17.02 20.07 -4.02
N LYS A 201 15.85 20.68 -3.95
CA LYS A 201 14.54 20.04 -4.13
C LYS A 201 14.39 19.34 -5.48
N GLN A 202 15.03 19.84 -6.55
CA GLN A 202 14.97 19.20 -7.88
C GLN A 202 15.48 17.77 -7.88
N PHE A 203 16.40 17.42 -6.96
CA PHE A 203 16.95 16.07 -6.86
C PHE A 203 15.97 15.07 -6.22
N LEU A 204 14.87 15.52 -5.62
CA LEU A 204 13.83 14.62 -5.13
C LEU A 204 13.19 13.79 -6.24
N LYS A 205 13.24 14.24 -7.49
CA LYS A 205 12.75 13.49 -8.66
C LYS A 205 13.52 12.21 -8.93
N GLU A 206 14.75 12.11 -8.42
CA GLU A 206 15.63 10.96 -8.59
C GLU A 206 15.32 9.81 -7.61
N LEU A 207 14.47 10.08 -6.63
CA LEU A 207 14.02 9.05 -5.69
C LEU A 207 12.98 8.15 -6.36
N SER A 208 13.11 6.84 -6.15
CA SER A 208 12.06 5.91 -6.55
C SER A 208 10.76 6.19 -5.79
N GLU A 209 9.63 5.97 -6.45
CA GLU A 209 8.30 6.15 -5.87
C GLU A 209 8.14 5.34 -4.57
N LEU A 210 8.60 4.09 -4.55
CA LEU A 210 8.58 3.26 -3.35
C LEU A 210 9.35 3.87 -2.18
N LYS A 211 10.55 4.46 -2.44
CA LYS A 211 11.33 5.13 -1.39
C LYS A 211 10.60 6.35 -0.85
N ILE A 212 9.94 7.11 -1.72
CA ILE A 212 9.12 8.26 -1.33
C ILE A 212 7.92 7.80 -0.50
N ILE A 213 7.17 6.78 -0.95
CA ILE A 213 6.01 6.23 -0.23
C ILE A 213 6.42 5.78 1.18
N LYS A 214 7.51 5.00 1.33
CA LYS A 214 8.01 4.55 2.63
C LYS A 214 8.36 5.70 3.57
N LEU A 215 9.05 6.73 3.07
CA LEU A 215 9.43 7.88 3.89
C LEU A 215 8.23 8.76 4.23
N MET A 216 7.31 8.98 3.30
CA MET A 216 6.08 9.72 3.55
C MET A 216 5.19 8.99 4.55
N ASN A 217 5.09 7.66 4.45
CA ASN A 217 4.37 6.83 5.42
C ASN A 217 4.92 7.05 6.85
N ARG A 218 6.24 6.99 7.02
CA ARG A 218 6.89 7.29 8.31
C ARG A 218 6.61 8.71 8.80
N ILE A 219 6.64 9.72 7.92
CA ILE A 219 6.31 11.11 8.28
C ILE A 219 4.86 11.24 8.76
N LEU A 220 3.93 10.56 8.09
CA LEU A 220 2.49 10.69 8.36
C LEU A 220 2.04 9.94 9.61
N SER A 221 2.74 8.87 9.98
CA SER A 221 2.43 8.10 11.20
C SER A 221 2.87 8.80 12.47
N GLU A 222 3.74 9.82 12.37
CA GLU A 222 4.29 10.50 13.52
C GLU A 222 3.39 11.65 14.04
N LYS A 223 3.53 11.95 15.33
CA LYS A 223 2.73 12.94 16.06
C LYS A 223 2.71 14.33 15.41
N TYR A 224 3.85 14.77 14.87
CA TYR A 224 3.99 16.09 14.26
C TYR A 224 4.04 16.05 12.72
N GLY A 225 3.49 15.00 12.09
CA GLY A 225 3.50 14.84 10.64
C GLY A 225 2.91 16.03 9.87
N LEU A 226 1.89 16.72 10.43
CA LEU A 226 1.36 17.93 9.83
C LEU A 226 2.39 19.07 9.77
N LYS A 227 3.28 19.20 10.77
CA LYS A 227 4.37 20.20 10.75
C LYS A 227 5.32 19.93 9.58
N ALA A 228 5.74 18.69 9.42
CA ALA A 228 6.59 18.28 8.30
C ALA A 228 5.93 18.53 6.94
N LEU A 229 4.63 18.22 6.79
CA LEU A 229 3.88 18.50 5.56
C LEU A 229 3.80 19.99 5.24
N LYS A 230 3.65 20.85 6.24
CA LYS A 230 3.69 22.31 6.04
C LYS A 230 5.05 22.75 5.50
N ILE A 231 6.17 22.26 6.07
CA ILE A 231 7.52 22.55 5.57
C ILE A 231 7.68 22.07 4.12
N ILE A 232 7.17 20.88 3.76
CA ILE A 232 7.15 20.38 2.37
C ILE A 232 6.42 21.37 1.46
N ASN A 233 5.27 21.89 1.90
CA ASN A 233 4.45 22.84 1.14
C ASN A 233 5.15 24.20 1.01
N ASP A 234 5.60 24.78 2.10
CA ASP A 234 6.14 26.15 2.18
C ASP A 234 7.46 26.28 1.40
N ASN A 235 8.25 25.21 1.36
CA ASN A 235 9.47 25.13 0.54
C ASN A 235 9.22 24.65 -0.91
N ASN A 236 7.96 24.39 -1.29
CA ASN A 236 7.58 23.84 -2.60
C ASN A 236 8.30 22.54 -2.96
N LEU A 237 8.64 21.69 -1.98
CA LEU A 237 9.27 20.39 -2.19
C LEU A 237 8.32 19.43 -2.91
N PHE A 238 7.02 19.53 -2.64
CA PHE A 238 5.99 18.69 -3.22
C PHE A 238 5.98 18.68 -4.76
N LYS A 239 6.43 19.78 -5.42
CA LYS A 239 6.51 19.88 -6.89
C LYS A 239 7.51 18.92 -7.50
N PHE A 240 8.44 18.41 -6.70
CA PHE A 240 9.53 17.55 -7.10
C PHE A 240 9.39 16.11 -6.55
N LEU A 241 8.28 15.83 -5.87
CA LEU A 241 7.89 14.49 -5.46
C LEU A 241 6.90 13.94 -6.50
N PRO A 242 7.29 12.95 -7.32
CA PRO A 242 6.40 12.35 -8.31
C PRO A 242 5.08 11.90 -7.66
N ASN A 243 3.94 12.19 -8.32
CA ASN A 243 2.60 11.84 -7.86
C ASN A 243 2.11 12.47 -6.53
N PHE A 244 2.97 13.23 -5.81
CA PHE A 244 2.63 13.76 -4.48
C PHE A 244 2.20 15.24 -4.47
N SER A 245 2.35 15.97 -5.56
CA SER A 245 2.15 17.43 -5.57
C SER A 245 0.72 17.85 -5.20
N TYR A 246 -0.29 17.22 -5.78
CA TYR A 246 -1.69 17.50 -5.51
C TYR A 246 -2.12 16.95 -4.15
N TRP A 247 -1.65 15.76 -3.80
CA TRP A 247 -1.94 15.06 -2.57
C TRP A 247 -1.54 15.86 -1.31
N THR A 248 -0.35 16.44 -1.28
CA THR A 248 0.14 17.21 -0.12
C THR A 248 -0.80 18.36 0.24
N ARG A 249 -1.32 19.07 -0.75
CA ARG A 249 -2.27 20.19 -0.51
C ARG A 249 -3.61 19.72 0.04
N LEU A 250 -4.16 18.65 -0.51
CA LEU A 250 -5.42 18.07 -0.03
C LEU A 250 -5.26 17.53 1.39
N LEU A 251 -4.14 16.87 1.64
CA LEU A 251 -3.85 16.25 2.92
C LEU A 251 -3.69 17.27 4.05
N ILE A 252 -2.98 18.40 3.83
CA ILE A 252 -2.84 19.45 4.84
C ILE A 252 -4.21 19.94 5.33
N LYS A 253 -5.16 20.14 4.40
CA LYS A 253 -6.52 20.60 4.73
C LYS A 253 -7.33 19.57 5.51
N SER A 254 -7.08 18.28 5.28
CA SER A 254 -7.87 17.18 5.83
C SER A 254 -7.15 16.39 6.92
N TYR A 255 -5.90 16.74 7.25
CA TYR A 255 -4.97 15.93 8.04
C TYR A 255 -5.57 15.40 9.35
N LYS A 256 -6.17 16.29 10.13
CA LYS A 256 -6.75 15.94 11.45
C LYS A 256 -8.04 15.11 11.36
N LYS A 257 -8.64 14.98 10.17
CA LYS A 257 -9.92 14.29 9.94
C LYS A 257 -9.73 12.90 9.37
N LEU A 258 -8.53 12.55 8.95
CA LEU A 258 -8.20 11.29 8.28
C LEU A 258 -7.29 10.44 9.17
N THR A 259 -7.61 9.15 9.26
CA THR A 259 -6.71 8.13 9.84
C THR A 259 -5.50 7.93 8.94
N MET A 260 -4.53 7.14 9.38
CA MET A 260 -3.35 6.83 8.58
C MET A 260 -3.73 6.08 7.29
N MET A 261 -4.60 5.07 7.38
CA MET A 261 -5.07 4.29 6.23
C MET A 261 -5.86 5.16 5.25
N GLU A 262 -6.70 6.06 5.75
CA GLU A 262 -7.42 7.03 4.92
C GLU A 262 -6.49 8.01 4.19
N LYS A 263 -5.39 8.44 4.84
CA LYS A 263 -4.37 9.29 4.21
C LYS A 263 -3.67 8.58 3.06
N MET A 264 -3.28 7.31 3.26
CA MET A 264 -2.65 6.51 2.22
C MET A 264 -3.63 6.17 1.11
N THR A 265 -4.87 5.84 1.44
CA THR A 265 -5.93 5.64 0.44
C THR A 265 -6.15 6.91 -0.40
N LEU A 266 -6.16 8.09 0.22
CA LEU A 266 -6.26 9.36 -0.50
C LEU A 266 -5.10 9.55 -1.49
N LEU A 267 -3.86 9.19 -1.10
CA LEU A 267 -2.72 9.21 -2.00
C LEU A 267 -2.98 8.32 -3.22
N TYR A 268 -3.35 7.05 -3.01
CA TYR A 268 -3.58 6.10 -4.11
C TYR A 268 -4.79 6.50 -4.97
N ARG A 269 -5.81 7.11 -4.39
CA ARG A 269 -6.93 7.71 -5.16
C ARG A 269 -6.44 8.80 -6.12
N ILE A 270 -5.45 9.59 -5.73
CA ILE A 270 -4.85 10.63 -6.58
C ILE A 270 -3.94 10.01 -7.66
N MET A 271 -3.22 8.96 -7.31
CA MET A 271 -2.39 8.20 -8.24
C MET A 271 -3.23 7.41 -9.27
N GLY A 272 -4.50 7.12 -8.94
CA GLY A 272 -5.41 6.33 -9.78
C GLY A 272 -5.30 4.82 -9.60
N SER A 273 -4.26 4.33 -8.93
CA SER A 273 -4.03 2.91 -8.65
C SER A 273 -3.21 2.72 -7.39
N ILE A 274 -3.25 1.52 -6.83
CA ILE A 274 -2.38 1.09 -5.73
C ILE A 274 -1.19 0.36 -6.35
N PRO A 275 0.07 0.81 -6.14
CA PRO A 275 1.25 0.12 -6.65
C PRO A 275 1.42 -1.29 -6.04
N ASP A 276 1.99 -2.22 -6.80
CA ASP A 276 2.21 -3.61 -6.34
C ASP A 276 3.09 -3.69 -5.09
N ASN A 277 4.13 -2.86 -5.02
CA ASN A 277 5.05 -2.81 -3.89
C ASN A 277 4.94 -1.47 -3.17
N THR A 278 4.05 -1.39 -2.18
CA THR A 278 3.81 -0.19 -1.37
C THR A 278 4.65 -0.16 -0.09
N GLY A 279 5.17 -1.31 0.34
CA GLY A 279 5.83 -1.46 1.63
C GLY A 279 4.88 -1.47 2.84
N HIS A 280 3.56 -1.53 2.62
CA HIS A 280 2.57 -1.75 3.67
C HIS A 280 2.56 -3.21 4.13
N LYS A 281 2.16 -3.44 5.37
CA LYS A 281 1.84 -4.78 5.86
C LYS A 281 0.60 -5.31 5.13
N HIS A 282 0.46 -6.63 5.07
CA HIS A 282 -0.65 -7.26 4.36
C HIS A 282 -2.03 -6.76 4.82
N GLU A 283 -2.25 -6.67 6.12
CA GLU A 283 -3.51 -6.19 6.71
C GLU A 283 -3.81 -4.73 6.35
N GLU A 284 -2.78 -3.85 6.43
CA GLU A 284 -2.89 -2.45 6.03
C GLU A 284 -3.26 -2.31 4.56
N LEU A 285 -2.64 -3.14 3.69
CA LEU A 285 -2.92 -3.12 2.26
C LEU A 285 -4.35 -3.58 1.94
N LEU A 286 -4.87 -4.58 2.67
CA LEU A 286 -6.27 -5.01 2.52
C LEU A 286 -7.25 -3.90 2.91
N GLU A 287 -7.00 -3.20 4.03
CA GLU A 287 -7.82 -2.07 4.45
C GLU A 287 -7.77 -0.93 3.42
N ILE A 288 -6.58 -0.59 2.93
CA ILE A 288 -6.39 0.43 1.91
C ILE A 288 -7.14 0.06 0.61
N LYS A 289 -7.04 -1.19 0.13
CA LYS A 289 -7.75 -1.66 -1.07
C LYS A 289 -9.26 -1.53 -0.90
N LYS A 290 -9.80 -2.02 0.20
CA LYS A 290 -11.22 -1.90 0.53
C LYS A 290 -11.70 -0.44 0.53
N LEU A 291 -10.98 0.46 1.21
CA LEU A 291 -11.33 1.88 1.26
C LEU A 291 -11.14 2.58 -0.10
N PHE A 292 -10.17 2.15 -0.90
CA PHE A 292 -9.94 2.66 -2.24
C PHE A 292 -11.14 2.38 -3.14
N GLU A 293 -11.56 1.13 -3.26
CA GLU A 293 -12.72 0.70 -4.05
C GLU A 293 -14.00 1.37 -3.56
N LEU A 294 -14.25 1.33 -2.26
CA LEU A 294 -15.44 1.94 -1.65
C LEU A 294 -15.49 3.45 -1.89
N SER A 295 -14.35 4.15 -1.81
CA SER A 295 -14.30 5.58 -2.09
C SER A 295 -14.45 5.91 -3.58
N GLN A 296 -14.04 5.01 -4.49
CA GLN A 296 -14.35 5.14 -5.92
C GLN A 296 -15.85 5.06 -6.15
N HIS A 297 -16.48 4.03 -5.60
CA HIS A 297 -17.91 3.83 -5.72
C HIS A 297 -18.71 5.01 -5.17
N LEU A 298 -18.42 5.48 -3.95
CA LEU A 298 -19.10 6.63 -3.33
C LEU A 298 -18.85 7.96 -4.05
N SER A 299 -17.83 8.07 -4.88
CA SER A 299 -17.56 9.30 -5.65
C SER A 299 -18.62 9.58 -6.70
N VAL A 300 -19.28 8.55 -7.21
CA VAL A 300 -20.26 8.60 -8.30
C VAL A 300 -21.66 8.16 -7.88
N ASN A 301 -21.79 7.40 -6.79
CA ASN A 301 -23.06 6.86 -6.32
C ASN A 301 -23.48 7.46 -4.97
N GLN A 302 -24.79 7.51 -4.74
CA GLN A 302 -25.35 7.79 -3.42
C GLN A 302 -25.50 6.50 -2.63
N VAL A 303 -25.38 6.61 -1.30
CA VAL A 303 -25.63 5.46 -0.42
C VAL A 303 -27.11 5.11 -0.41
N ASP A 304 -27.38 3.82 -0.48
CA ASP A 304 -28.71 3.21 -0.33
C ASP A 304 -28.76 2.31 0.93
N PRO A 305 -29.95 1.82 1.33
CA PRO A 305 -30.09 0.98 2.51
C PRO A 305 -29.32 -0.34 2.43
N MET A 306 -29.26 -1.00 1.27
CA MET A 306 -28.53 -2.26 1.09
C MET A 306 -27.04 -2.09 1.20
N MET A 307 -26.48 -1.00 0.66
CA MET A 307 -25.06 -0.66 0.84
C MET A 307 -24.74 -0.45 2.32
N VAL A 308 -25.56 0.31 3.05
CA VAL A 308 -25.35 0.58 4.48
C VAL A 308 -25.54 -0.68 5.34
N PHE A 309 -26.35 -1.64 4.89
CA PHE A 309 -26.50 -2.94 5.55
C PHE A 309 -25.29 -3.87 5.30
N LYS A 310 -24.84 -3.99 4.04
CA LYS A 310 -23.77 -4.93 3.65
C LYS A 310 -22.36 -4.48 4.05
N ILE A 311 -22.12 -3.18 4.11
CA ILE A 311 -20.80 -2.60 4.33
C ILE A 311 -20.72 -2.06 5.75
N ASN A 312 -19.60 -2.31 6.42
CA ASN A 312 -19.37 -1.79 7.77
C ASN A 312 -19.57 -0.27 7.82
N TYR A 313 -20.27 0.21 8.84
CA TYR A 313 -20.60 1.62 9.02
C TYR A 313 -19.36 2.52 9.05
N ASP A 314 -18.31 2.09 9.75
CA ASP A 314 -17.08 2.87 9.90
C ASP A 314 -16.31 2.96 8.57
N ASP A 315 -16.33 1.90 7.75
CA ASP A 315 -15.74 1.89 6.41
C ASP A 315 -16.46 2.87 5.47
N LEU A 316 -17.80 2.91 5.50
CA LEU A 316 -18.57 3.88 4.73
C LEU A 316 -18.25 5.32 5.15
N GLN A 317 -18.13 5.57 6.45
CA GLN A 317 -17.76 6.88 6.97
C GLN A 317 -16.32 7.25 6.58
N ALA A 318 -15.39 6.29 6.60
CA ALA A 318 -14.02 6.49 6.17
C ALA A 318 -13.94 6.82 4.67
N ALA A 319 -14.59 6.03 3.83
CA ALA A 319 -14.66 6.28 2.38
C ALA A 319 -15.29 7.64 2.06
N ASN A 320 -16.36 8.03 2.75
CA ASN A 320 -16.98 9.35 2.60
C ASN A 320 -16.03 10.50 3.01
N ARG A 321 -15.19 10.33 4.07
CA ARG A 321 -14.16 11.30 4.44
C ARG A 321 -13.10 11.43 3.35
N ILE A 322 -12.67 10.30 2.76
CA ILE A 322 -11.71 10.25 1.65
C ILE A 322 -12.28 10.99 0.43
N CYS A 323 -13.53 10.71 0.03
CA CYS A 323 -14.21 11.40 -1.08
C CYS A 323 -14.24 12.92 -0.87
N LYS A 324 -14.59 13.37 0.34
CA LYS A 324 -14.61 14.80 0.68
C LYS A 324 -13.23 15.45 0.67
N ALA A 325 -12.20 14.71 1.09
CA ALA A 325 -10.82 15.17 1.03
C ALA A 325 -10.30 15.22 -0.42
N TYR A 326 -10.65 14.23 -1.24
CA TYR A 326 -10.26 14.13 -2.65
C TYR A 326 -10.92 15.22 -3.50
N ASN A 327 -12.23 15.44 -3.33
CA ASN A 327 -13.00 16.42 -4.07
C ASN A 327 -13.85 17.29 -3.13
N HIS A 328 -13.49 18.56 -3.00
CA HIS A 328 -14.22 19.50 -2.13
C HIS A 328 -15.66 19.78 -2.59
N LYS A 329 -15.98 19.55 -3.87
CA LYS A 329 -17.36 19.64 -4.42
C LYS A 329 -18.19 18.39 -4.13
N TYR A 330 -17.56 17.29 -3.66
CA TYR A 330 -18.27 16.06 -3.34
C TYR A 330 -19.39 16.31 -2.30
N HIS A 331 -20.59 15.78 -2.60
CA HIS A 331 -21.71 15.84 -1.68
C HIS A 331 -21.45 14.91 -0.49
N ASN A 332 -21.26 15.50 0.68
CA ASN A 332 -20.92 14.76 1.89
C ASN A 332 -22.13 13.95 2.40
N GLN A 333 -22.07 12.64 2.26
CA GLN A 333 -23.15 11.70 2.61
C GLN A 333 -23.14 11.29 4.10
N LYS A 334 -22.27 11.88 4.95
CA LYS A 334 -22.14 11.51 6.37
C LYS A 334 -23.46 11.42 7.12
N ARG A 335 -24.34 12.42 6.94
CA ARG A 335 -25.64 12.47 7.61
C ARG A 335 -26.61 11.42 7.07
N GLN A 336 -26.57 11.18 5.75
CA GLN A 336 -27.39 10.18 5.07
C GLN A 336 -27.01 8.77 5.52
N ILE A 337 -25.72 8.41 5.51
CA ILE A 337 -25.21 7.13 6.03
C ILE A 337 -25.71 6.90 7.46
N LYS A 338 -25.53 7.90 8.35
CA LYS A 338 -25.98 7.82 9.74
C LYS A 338 -27.50 7.65 9.87
N LYS A 339 -28.27 8.39 9.05
CA LYS A 339 -29.75 8.30 9.06
C LYS A 339 -30.21 6.92 8.62
N ILE A 340 -29.69 6.40 7.48
CA ILE A 340 -30.04 5.07 6.97
C ILE A 340 -29.68 4.02 8.02
N TYR A 341 -28.42 4.00 8.51
CA TYR A 341 -27.96 3.02 9.50
C TYR A 341 -28.86 2.97 10.74
N LYS A 342 -29.21 4.13 11.30
CA LYS A 342 -30.08 4.21 12.49
C LYS A 342 -31.49 3.66 12.25
N HIS A 343 -31.97 3.68 10.99
CA HIS A 343 -33.34 3.29 10.65
C HIS A 343 -33.41 1.98 9.86
N LEU A 344 -32.30 1.23 9.76
CA LEU A 344 -32.35 -0.12 9.20
C LEU A 344 -33.28 -0.99 10.05
N PRO A 345 -34.15 -1.81 9.42
CA PRO A 345 -35.01 -2.74 10.14
C PRO A 345 -34.22 -3.86 10.85
N ILE A 346 -33.07 -4.22 10.29
CA ILE A 346 -32.12 -5.22 10.78
C ILE A 346 -30.70 -4.74 10.51
N HIS A 347 -29.75 -5.16 11.35
CA HIS A 347 -28.32 -4.85 11.18
C HIS A 347 -27.47 -6.07 10.80
N SER A 348 -28.08 -7.27 10.84
CA SER A 348 -27.43 -8.51 10.38
C SER A 348 -28.47 -9.48 9.84
N GLU A 349 -28.05 -10.40 8.96
CA GLU A 349 -28.91 -11.46 8.44
C GLU A 349 -29.45 -12.39 9.54
N LYS A 350 -28.78 -12.46 10.69
CA LYS A 350 -29.21 -13.27 11.84
C LYS A 350 -30.47 -12.73 12.51
N GLU A 351 -30.79 -11.46 12.29
CA GLU A 351 -31.97 -10.80 12.85
C GLU A 351 -33.23 -11.02 12.01
N ILE A 352 -33.11 -11.68 10.85
CA ILE A 352 -34.28 -12.04 10.04
C ILE A 352 -35.14 -13.02 10.83
N ASP A 353 -36.41 -12.65 11.04
CA ASP A 353 -37.41 -13.48 11.75
C ASP A 353 -37.88 -14.66 10.87
N PHE A 354 -36.92 -15.38 10.28
CA PHE A 354 -37.16 -16.56 9.44
C PHE A 354 -35.89 -17.40 9.32
N THR A 355 -35.95 -18.66 9.69
CA THR A 355 -34.79 -19.52 9.75
C THR A 355 -34.45 -20.16 8.40
N ASN A 356 -33.18 -20.54 8.20
CA ASN A 356 -32.77 -21.31 7.02
C ASN A 356 -33.50 -22.66 6.92
N ARG A 357 -33.88 -23.30 8.06
CA ARG A 357 -34.65 -24.55 8.07
C ARG A 357 -36.06 -24.33 7.52
N GLU A 358 -36.74 -23.25 7.92
CA GLU A 358 -38.03 -22.88 7.39
C GLU A 358 -37.99 -22.55 5.91
N LEU A 359 -36.90 -21.86 5.47
CA LEU A 359 -36.68 -21.56 4.07
C LEU A 359 -36.55 -22.85 3.23
N ILE A 360 -35.68 -23.77 3.67
CA ILE A 360 -35.52 -25.07 3.00
C ILE A 360 -36.82 -25.87 2.96
N SER A 361 -37.62 -25.84 4.03
CA SER A 361 -38.88 -26.56 4.07
C SER A 361 -39.95 -26.04 3.06
N LEU A 362 -39.85 -24.76 2.68
CA LEU A 362 -40.74 -24.14 1.70
C LEU A 362 -40.23 -24.25 0.26
N VAL A 363 -38.93 -24.10 0.08
CA VAL A 363 -38.26 -23.95 -1.23
C VAL A 363 -37.79 -25.31 -1.76
N GLY A 364 -37.54 -26.28 -0.87
CA GLY A 364 -36.86 -27.54 -1.19
C GLY A 364 -35.32 -27.39 -1.04
N SER A 365 -34.57 -28.37 -1.54
CA SER A 365 -33.11 -28.46 -1.36
C SER A 365 -32.29 -27.78 -2.48
N GLU A 366 -32.91 -27.07 -3.40
CA GLU A 366 -32.22 -26.41 -4.51
C GLU A 366 -31.49 -25.16 -4.00
N THR A 367 -30.16 -25.25 -3.87
CA THR A 367 -29.30 -24.23 -3.26
C THR A 367 -29.30 -22.90 -4.00
N SER A 368 -29.40 -22.92 -5.34
CA SER A 368 -29.49 -21.73 -6.18
C SER A 368 -30.75 -20.91 -5.92
N LEU A 369 -31.90 -21.60 -5.84
CA LEU A 369 -33.19 -20.97 -5.58
C LEU A 369 -33.31 -20.44 -4.13
N ILE A 370 -32.75 -21.17 -3.16
CA ILE A 370 -32.66 -20.73 -1.75
C ILE A 370 -31.87 -19.43 -1.66
N SER A 371 -30.71 -19.33 -2.32
CA SER A 371 -29.87 -18.13 -2.31
C SER A 371 -30.57 -16.93 -2.94
N LEU A 372 -31.26 -17.12 -4.05
CA LEU A 372 -32.03 -16.08 -4.73
C LEU A 372 -33.15 -15.55 -3.85
N ILE A 373 -34.00 -16.44 -3.31
CA ILE A 373 -35.13 -16.04 -2.45
C ILE A 373 -34.63 -15.35 -1.18
N LYS A 374 -33.54 -15.88 -0.57
CA LYS A 374 -32.96 -15.27 0.62
C LYS A 374 -32.45 -13.84 0.33
N SER A 375 -31.80 -13.64 -0.80
CA SER A 375 -31.31 -12.32 -1.21
C SER A 375 -32.45 -11.33 -1.48
N GLU A 376 -33.54 -11.79 -2.11
CA GLU A 376 -34.70 -10.96 -2.40
C GLU A 376 -35.44 -10.55 -1.11
N ILE A 377 -35.73 -11.52 -0.22
CA ILE A 377 -36.35 -11.25 1.08
C ILE A 377 -35.52 -10.28 1.92
N LEU A 378 -34.20 -10.49 1.97
CA LEU A 378 -33.28 -9.57 2.65
C LEU A 378 -33.38 -8.15 2.08
N THR A 379 -33.39 -8.03 0.75
CA THR A 379 -33.49 -6.73 0.07
C THR A 379 -34.81 -6.03 0.39
N MET A 380 -35.92 -6.75 0.34
CA MET A 380 -37.25 -6.21 0.69
C MET A 380 -37.33 -5.76 2.16
N ILE A 381 -36.76 -6.53 3.09
CA ILE A 381 -36.72 -6.17 4.52
C ILE A 381 -35.88 -4.90 4.72
N VAL A 382 -34.66 -4.87 4.19
CA VAL A 382 -33.72 -3.75 4.35
C VAL A 382 -34.28 -2.46 3.76
N ASN A 383 -34.97 -2.54 2.61
CA ASN A 383 -35.66 -1.42 1.96
C ASN A 383 -37.02 -1.06 2.61
N LYS A 384 -37.44 -1.79 3.63
CA LYS A 384 -38.73 -1.61 4.32
C LYS A 384 -39.98 -1.91 3.45
N GLU A 385 -39.80 -2.67 2.40
CA GLU A 385 -40.89 -3.15 1.53
C GLU A 385 -41.61 -4.35 2.15
N LEU A 386 -40.89 -5.12 2.98
CA LEU A 386 -41.41 -6.26 3.72
C LEU A 386 -41.07 -6.10 5.22
N PRO A 387 -42.10 -6.09 6.12
CA PRO A 387 -41.82 -6.11 7.55
C PRO A 387 -41.11 -7.41 7.98
N ASN A 388 -40.12 -7.30 8.87
CA ASN A 388 -39.40 -8.45 9.41
C ASN A 388 -40.26 -9.22 10.42
N LYS A 389 -41.21 -9.99 9.89
CA LYS A 389 -42.17 -10.85 10.66
C LYS A 389 -42.34 -12.18 9.94
N ASN A 390 -42.13 -13.27 10.66
CA ASN A 390 -42.14 -14.64 10.13
C ASN A 390 -43.32 -14.93 9.17
N LEU A 391 -44.55 -14.63 9.60
CA LEU A 391 -45.77 -14.90 8.79
C LEU A 391 -45.74 -14.13 7.45
N LEU A 392 -45.31 -12.87 7.46
CA LEU A 392 -45.26 -12.03 6.25
C LEU A 392 -44.15 -12.49 5.31
N ILE A 393 -43.01 -12.86 5.85
CA ILE A 393 -41.87 -13.43 5.10
C ILE A 393 -42.30 -14.74 4.44
N ARG A 394 -42.97 -15.65 5.18
CA ARG A 394 -43.50 -16.91 4.65
C ARG A 394 -44.47 -16.68 3.47
N ASN A 395 -45.41 -15.76 3.63
CA ASN A 395 -46.38 -15.43 2.58
C ASN A 395 -45.66 -14.86 1.32
N GLU A 396 -44.65 -14.02 1.50
CA GLU A 396 -43.93 -13.45 0.37
C GLU A 396 -43.08 -14.51 -0.35
N ILE A 397 -42.41 -15.40 0.39
CA ILE A 397 -41.69 -16.55 -0.21
C ILE A 397 -42.66 -17.40 -1.04
N THR A 398 -43.86 -17.70 -0.52
CA THR A 398 -44.88 -18.48 -1.26
C THR A 398 -45.32 -17.78 -2.54
N LYS A 399 -45.47 -16.46 -2.54
CA LYS A 399 -45.80 -15.68 -3.74
C LYS A 399 -44.64 -15.72 -4.76
N LEU A 400 -43.38 -15.57 -4.31
CA LEU A 400 -42.22 -15.65 -5.17
C LEU A 400 -42.09 -17.04 -5.84
N LEU A 401 -42.34 -18.11 -5.11
CA LEU A 401 -42.37 -19.48 -5.64
C LEU A 401 -43.48 -19.68 -6.67
N THR A 402 -44.71 -19.22 -6.37
CA THR A 402 -45.83 -19.33 -7.30
C THR A 402 -45.58 -18.56 -8.60
N LYS A 403 -45.01 -17.36 -8.50
CA LYS A 403 -44.67 -16.53 -9.66
C LYS A 403 -43.58 -17.19 -10.52
N ASN A 404 -42.61 -17.86 -9.91
CA ASN A 404 -41.59 -18.64 -10.61
C ASN A 404 -42.13 -19.89 -11.29
N MET A 405 -43.08 -20.61 -10.68
CA MET A 405 -43.73 -21.78 -11.29
C MET A 405 -44.54 -21.41 -12.53
N PHE A 406 -45.22 -20.26 -12.54
CA PHE A 406 -45.98 -19.80 -13.72
C PHE A 406 -45.09 -19.33 -14.87
N ASN A 407 -43.86 -18.91 -14.62
CA ASN A 407 -42.93 -18.46 -15.66
C ASN A 407 -42.03 -19.58 -16.23
N SER A 408 -41.89 -20.70 -15.51
CA SER A 408 -41.22 -21.90 -16.04
C SER A 408 -42.03 -22.68 -17.09
N SER A 409 -43.33 -22.39 -17.20
CA SER A 409 -44.26 -23.00 -18.19
C SER A 409 -44.40 -22.18 -19.50
N LYS A 410 -43.74 -21.02 -19.64
CA LYS A 410 -43.67 -20.27 -20.89
C LYS A 410 -42.32 -20.48 -21.56
N PRO A 411 -42.26 -20.63 -22.93
CA PRO A 411 -41.00 -20.70 -23.61
C PRO A 411 -40.15 -19.44 -23.28
N LYS A 412 -38.89 -19.64 -22.96
CA LYS A 412 -37.93 -18.62 -22.55
C LYS A 412 -37.80 -17.48 -23.58
N THR A 413 -38.67 -16.48 -23.49
CA THR A 413 -38.30 -15.15 -23.93
C THR A 413 -37.66 -14.46 -22.72
N SER A 414 -36.46 -13.99 -22.88
CA SER A 414 -35.58 -13.46 -21.88
C SER A 414 -36.03 -12.13 -21.25
N THR A 415 -37.05 -12.21 -20.38
CA THR A 415 -37.39 -11.13 -19.45
C THR A 415 -37.57 -11.76 -18.09
N GLY A 416 -36.49 -11.74 -17.32
CA GLY A 416 -36.47 -12.32 -15.97
C GLY A 416 -37.46 -11.64 -15.03
N ILE A 417 -38.00 -12.44 -14.13
CA ILE A 417 -38.97 -12.06 -13.08
C ILE A 417 -38.35 -11.03 -12.10
N PHE A 418 -37.05 -10.84 -12.14
CA PHE A 418 -36.30 -9.95 -11.27
C PHE A 418 -35.81 -8.67 -11.99
N ALA A 419 -36.58 -8.17 -12.96
CA ALA A 419 -36.38 -6.83 -13.49
C ALA A 419 -36.84 -5.78 -12.46
N THR A 420 -36.14 -5.70 -11.32
CA THR A 420 -36.10 -4.50 -10.52
C THR A 420 -35.46 -3.40 -11.38
N LYS A 421 -35.92 -2.16 -11.26
CA LYS A 421 -35.27 -1.01 -11.93
C LYS A 421 -33.76 -1.13 -11.77
N LYS A 422 -33.05 -1.37 -12.87
CA LYS A 422 -31.59 -1.48 -12.91
C LYS A 422 -30.98 -0.27 -12.19
N THR A 423 -30.50 -0.49 -10.99
CA THR A 423 -29.52 0.41 -10.40
C THR A 423 -28.19 0.13 -11.10
N VAL A 424 -27.33 1.12 -11.21
CA VAL A 424 -26.00 0.97 -11.86
C VAL A 424 -25.20 -0.19 -11.24
N ASN A 425 -25.49 -0.58 -10.00
CA ASN A 425 -24.91 -1.74 -9.32
C ASN A 425 -25.37 -3.08 -9.90
N ASP A 426 -26.66 -3.22 -10.24
CA ASP A 426 -27.16 -4.47 -10.81
C ASP A 426 -26.59 -4.70 -12.21
N ALA A 427 -26.37 -3.62 -12.98
CA ALA A 427 -25.73 -3.70 -14.30
C ALA A 427 -24.29 -4.21 -14.23
N TYR A 428 -23.50 -3.75 -13.25
CA TYR A 428 -22.10 -4.20 -13.09
C TYR A 428 -22.00 -5.66 -12.64
N PHE A 429 -22.88 -6.09 -11.70
CA PHE A 429 -22.94 -7.48 -11.25
C PHE A 429 -23.62 -8.41 -12.27
N ASP A 430 -24.58 -7.92 -13.05
CA ASP A 430 -25.23 -8.70 -14.11
C ASP A 430 -24.32 -8.87 -15.30
N ASP A 431 -23.55 -7.85 -15.70
CA ASP A 431 -22.51 -7.95 -16.72
C ASP A 431 -21.42 -8.95 -16.30
N ALA A 432 -20.94 -8.89 -15.05
CA ALA A 432 -19.99 -9.87 -14.53
C ALA A 432 -20.56 -11.30 -14.47
N LYS A 433 -21.85 -11.48 -14.19
CA LYS A 433 -22.52 -12.79 -14.21
C LYS A 433 -22.73 -13.32 -15.64
N GLU A 434 -23.07 -12.47 -16.59
CA GLU A 434 -23.20 -12.86 -18.00
C GLU A 434 -21.83 -13.20 -18.58
N GLU A 435 -20.81 -12.44 -18.26
CA GLU A 435 -19.42 -12.75 -18.60
C GLU A 435 -18.99 -14.09 -17.98
N THR A 436 -19.25 -14.31 -16.70
CA THR A 436 -18.95 -15.58 -16.03
C THR A 436 -19.65 -16.76 -16.67
N LYS A 437 -20.91 -16.62 -17.11
CA LYS A 437 -21.63 -17.66 -17.82
C LYS A 437 -21.06 -17.94 -19.20
N LEU A 438 -20.68 -16.88 -19.94
CA LEU A 438 -20.02 -17.03 -21.24
C LEU A 438 -18.67 -17.73 -21.08
N TYR A 439 -17.87 -17.31 -20.11
CA TYR A 439 -16.58 -17.89 -19.79
C TYR A 439 -16.70 -19.35 -19.34
N GLN A 440 -17.69 -19.65 -18.48
CA GLN A 440 -17.94 -21.03 -18.05
C GLN A 440 -18.34 -21.93 -19.22
N LYS A 441 -19.19 -21.44 -20.13
CA LYS A 441 -19.56 -22.18 -21.34
C LYS A 441 -18.35 -22.44 -22.25
N VAL A 442 -17.50 -21.43 -22.43
CA VAL A 442 -16.25 -21.57 -23.23
C VAL A 442 -15.32 -22.58 -22.56
N TYR A 443 -15.17 -22.53 -21.23
CA TYR A 443 -14.36 -23.46 -20.46
C TYR A 443 -14.87 -24.90 -20.58
N ASP A 444 -16.18 -25.12 -20.46
CA ASP A 444 -16.82 -26.45 -20.50
C ASP A 444 -16.80 -27.10 -21.89
N ASP A 445 -16.85 -26.28 -22.95
CA ASP A 445 -16.86 -26.77 -24.34
C ASP A 445 -15.49 -27.28 -24.82
N TYR A 446 -14.39 -26.99 -24.09
CA TYR A 446 -13.04 -27.44 -24.47
C TYR A 446 -12.59 -28.69 -23.71
N LYS A 447 -12.12 -29.72 -24.45
CA LYS A 447 -11.62 -31.00 -23.93
C LYS A 447 -10.08 -31.10 -23.83
N GLU A 448 -9.41 -30.00 -23.53
CA GLU A 448 -7.96 -29.94 -23.40
C GLU A 448 -7.49 -30.27 -21.96
N PRO A 449 -6.19 -30.58 -21.73
CA PRO A 449 -5.65 -30.83 -20.39
C PRO A 449 -5.96 -29.72 -19.40
N THR A 450 -6.25 -30.09 -18.16
CA THR A 450 -6.76 -29.19 -17.11
C THR A 450 -5.86 -27.98 -16.86
N ASP A 451 -4.53 -28.19 -16.82
CA ASP A 451 -3.56 -27.15 -16.52
C ASP A 451 -3.48 -26.07 -17.60
N ALA A 452 -3.53 -26.47 -18.90
CA ALA A 452 -3.54 -25.53 -20.02
C ALA A 452 -4.83 -24.72 -20.09
N LYS A 453 -5.97 -25.32 -19.73
CA LYS A 453 -7.27 -24.64 -19.64
C LYS A 453 -7.27 -23.59 -18.53
N GLU A 454 -6.75 -23.95 -17.36
CA GLU A 454 -6.75 -23.07 -16.18
C GLU A 454 -5.85 -21.87 -16.41
N GLU A 455 -4.65 -22.07 -17.00
CA GLU A 455 -3.76 -20.95 -17.32
C GLU A 455 -4.34 -20.03 -18.39
N ALA A 456 -4.89 -20.58 -19.48
CA ALA A 456 -5.55 -19.78 -20.51
C ALA A 456 -6.77 -19.05 -19.97
N TRP A 457 -7.55 -19.67 -19.08
CA TRP A 457 -8.69 -19.07 -18.42
C TRP A 457 -8.33 -17.88 -17.53
N ASN A 458 -7.23 -17.98 -16.78
CA ASN A 458 -6.78 -16.92 -15.89
C ASN A 458 -6.12 -15.75 -16.63
N GLN A 459 -5.44 -16.01 -17.75
CA GLN A 459 -4.66 -14.99 -18.46
C GLN A 459 -5.54 -14.05 -19.31
N VAL A 460 -6.56 -14.57 -19.98
CA VAL A 460 -7.41 -13.72 -20.88
C VAL A 460 -8.11 -12.58 -20.14
N PRO A 461 -8.74 -12.79 -18.97
CA PRO A 461 -9.33 -11.70 -18.20
C PRO A 461 -8.29 -10.67 -17.72
N ALA A 462 -7.09 -11.14 -17.36
CA ALA A 462 -6.01 -10.25 -16.92
C ALA A 462 -5.52 -9.33 -18.04
N ASP A 463 -5.39 -9.84 -19.27
CA ASP A 463 -4.97 -9.07 -20.42
C ASP A 463 -6.05 -8.06 -20.87
N ILE A 464 -7.33 -8.45 -20.84
CA ILE A 464 -8.44 -7.56 -21.14
C ILE A 464 -8.48 -6.41 -20.13
N TYR A 465 -8.37 -6.72 -18.83
CA TYR A 465 -8.32 -5.72 -17.76
C TYR A 465 -7.13 -4.77 -17.91
N TYR A 466 -5.93 -5.31 -18.14
CA TYR A 466 -4.73 -4.51 -18.37
C TYR A 466 -4.87 -3.57 -19.56
N TYR A 467 -5.45 -4.06 -20.65
CA TYR A 467 -5.69 -3.30 -21.84
C TYR A 467 -6.70 -2.16 -21.64
N GLU A 468 -7.78 -2.39 -20.90
CA GLU A 468 -8.74 -1.36 -20.51
C GLU A 468 -8.10 -0.27 -19.64
N GLN A 469 -7.23 -0.65 -18.71
CA GLN A 469 -6.47 0.28 -17.89
C GLN A 469 -5.51 1.14 -18.73
N LEU A 470 -4.81 0.55 -19.69
CA LEU A 470 -3.95 1.27 -20.62
C LEU A 470 -4.75 2.26 -21.47
N SER A 471 -5.90 1.84 -21.96
CA SER A 471 -6.77 2.68 -22.78
C SER A 471 -7.34 3.86 -21.99
N GLY A 472 -7.71 3.64 -20.72
CA GLY A 472 -8.13 4.70 -19.80
C GLY A 472 -7.03 5.73 -19.52
N LYS A 473 -5.78 5.27 -19.31
CA LYS A 473 -4.61 6.15 -19.15
C LYS A 473 -4.32 6.95 -20.44
N ALA A 474 -4.43 6.32 -21.60
CA ALA A 474 -4.22 6.95 -22.89
C ALA A 474 -5.26 8.03 -23.17
N GLN A 475 -6.53 7.77 -22.87
CA GLN A 475 -7.61 8.75 -22.95
C GLN A 475 -7.35 9.96 -22.04
N TYR A 476 -6.93 9.73 -20.80
CA TYR A 476 -6.63 10.80 -19.84
C TYR A 476 -5.47 11.68 -20.31
N ASN A 477 -4.39 11.06 -20.79
CA ASN A 477 -3.19 11.78 -21.21
C ASN A 477 -3.38 12.53 -22.55
N LYS A 478 -4.38 12.17 -23.34
CA LYS A 478 -4.64 12.74 -24.68
C LYS A 478 -5.97 13.47 -24.82
N GLN A 479 -6.70 13.73 -23.76
CA GLN A 479 -7.91 14.58 -23.80
C GLN A 479 -7.69 15.95 -24.50
N GLN A 480 -6.43 16.36 -24.70
CA GLN A 480 -6.08 17.58 -25.40
C GLN A 480 -5.74 17.38 -26.90
N SER A 481 -5.73 16.15 -27.43
CA SER A 481 -5.27 15.85 -28.81
C SER A 481 -6.15 14.91 -29.64
N LEU A 482 -7.23 14.37 -29.04
CA LEU A 482 -8.20 13.52 -29.75
C LEU A 482 -9.48 14.32 -30.00
N THR A 483 -10.07 14.15 -31.18
CA THR A 483 -11.38 14.72 -31.51
C THR A 483 -12.50 13.95 -30.78
N ASP A 484 -13.68 14.58 -30.60
CA ASP A 484 -14.84 13.95 -29.97
C ASP A 484 -15.31 12.68 -30.69
N ASP A 485 -15.15 12.61 -32.01
CA ASP A 485 -15.51 11.43 -32.82
C ASP A 485 -14.51 10.29 -32.63
N GLU A 486 -13.21 10.59 -32.49
CA GLU A 486 -12.20 9.58 -32.15
C GLU A 486 -12.39 9.03 -30.72
N LEU A 487 -12.81 9.87 -29.76
CA LEU A 487 -13.12 9.44 -28.38
C LEU A 487 -14.35 8.51 -28.31
N LYS A 488 -15.38 8.77 -29.12
CA LYS A 488 -16.56 7.89 -29.20
C LYS A 488 -16.22 6.51 -29.76
N ASN A 489 -15.33 6.44 -30.77
CA ASN A 489 -14.90 5.18 -31.40
C ASN A 489 -13.95 4.35 -30.52
N LEU A 490 -13.42 4.93 -29.43
CA LEU A 490 -12.58 4.21 -28.47
C LEU A 490 -13.37 3.32 -27.47
N ASN A 491 -14.69 3.34 -27.50
CA ASN A 491 -15.56 2.55 -26.63
C ASN A 491 -15.90 1.18 -27.23
N THR A 492 -14.89 0.34 -27.49
CA THR A 492 -15.07 -1.00 -28.08
C THR A 492 -15.44 -2.03 -27.00
N ASP A 493 -16.41 -2.89 -27.28
CA ASP A 493 -16.76 -4.03 -26.45
C ASP A 493 -15.80 -5.20 -26.73
N TYR A 494 -15.05 -5.65 -25.71
CA TYR A 494 -14.06 -6.73 -25.84
C TYR A 494 -14.65 -8.13 -25.75
N LYS A 495 -15.95 -8.27 -25.53
CA LYS A 495 -16.61 -9.58 -25.38
C LYS A 495 -16.47 -10.45 -26.61
N GLU A 496 -16.46 -9.84 -27.79
CA GLU A 496 -16.30 -10.55 -29.06
C GLU A 496 -14.90 -11.15 -29.24
N ASP A 497 -13.88 -10.50 -28.68
CA ASP A 497 -12.48 -10.95 -28.82
C ASP A 497 -12.09 -12.04 -27.81
N PHE A 498 -12.85 -12.18 -26.72
CA PHE A 498 -12.53 -13.11 -25.62
C PHE A 498 -12.31 -14.55 -26.10
N LEU A 499 -13.23 -15.10 -26.90
CA LEU A 499 -13.15 -16.48 -27.37
C LEU A 499 -11.91 -16.74 -28.23
N GLN A 500 -11.53 -15.77 -29.04
CA GLN A 500 -10.36 -15.92 -29.91
C GLN A 500 -9.05 -15.79 -29.12
N LEU A 501 -8.99 -14.87 -28.18
CA LEU A 501 -7.86 -14.74 -27.25
C LEU A 501 -7.69 -16.01 -26.42
N TYR A 502 -8.79 -16.55 -25.87
CA TYR A 502 -8.76 -17.81 -25.11
C TYR A 502 -8.19 -18.97 -25.95
N LYS A 503 -8.58 -19.08 -27.23
CA LYS A 503 -8.02 -20.12 -28.15
C LYS A 503 -6.52 -19.94 -28.38
N ILE A 504 -6.03 -18.71 -28.49
CA ILE A 504 -4.60 -18.43 -28.64
C ILE A 504 -3.83 -18.90 -27.40
N TYR A 505 -4.30 -18.54 -26.20
CA TYR A 505 -3.69 -18.97 -24.94
C TYR A 505 -3.73 -20.49 -24.77
N LEU A 506 -4.89 -21.10 -24.97
CA LEU A 506 -5.06 -22.55 -24.84
C LEU A 506 -4.10 -23.33 -25.76
N LYS A 507 -3.97 -22.91 -27.02
CA LYS A 507 -3.02 -23.50 -27.96
C LYS A 507 -1.57 -23.25 -27.54
N GLY A 508 -1.27 -22.07 -27.03
CA GLY A 508 0.07 -21.69 -26.58
C GLY A 508 0.55 -22.48 -25.37
N TYR A 509 -0.35 -22.71 -24.39
CA TYR A 509 -0.01 -23.42 -23.17
C TYR A 509 -0.10 -24.95 -23.29
N LYS A 510 -0.51 -25.50 -24.44
CA LYS A 510 -0.50 -26.93 -24.68
C LYS A 510 0.93 -27.48 -24.54
N ASN A 511 1.15 -28.42 -23.60
CA ASN A 511 2.44 -28.98 -23.22
C ASN A 511 3.50 -27.99 -22.70
N TYR A 512 3.07 -26.78 -22.28
CA TYR A 512 3.97 -25.73 -21.79
C TYR A 512 4.79 -26.19 -20.58
N TYR A 513 4.18 -26.88 -19.65
CA TYR A 513 4.80 -27.33 -18.40
C TYR A 513 5.77 -28.53 -18.57
N GLU A 514 5.77 -29.17 -19.75
CA GLU A 514 6.73 -30.21 -20.11
C GLU A 514 8.05 -29.65 -20.67
N LEU A 515 8.10 -28.31 -20.91
CA LEU A 515 9.25 -27.64 -21.49
C LEU A 515 10.24 -27.19 -20.40
N SER A 516 11.51 -27.06 -20.78
CA SER A 516 12.51 -26.43 -19.91
C SER A 516 12.21 -24.96 -19.67
N GLU A 517 12.72 -24.35 -18.57
CA GLU A 517 12.51 -22.92 -18.24
C GLU A 517 12.87 -21.98 -19.40
N ARG A 518 13.92 -22.31 -20.17
CA ARG A 518 14.31 -21.51 -21.34
C ARG A 518 13.28 -21.57 -22.46
N GLU A 519 12.76 -22.76 -22.73
CA GLU A 519 11.73 -22.99 -23.75
C GLU A 519 10.40 -22.39 -23.32
N GLN A 520 10.04 -22.44 -22.02
CA GLN A 520 8.86 -21.77 -21.46
C GLN A 520 8.92 -20.25 -21.67
N ARG A 521 10.07 -19.61 -21.45
CA ARG A 521 10.24 -18.18 -21.73
C ARG A 521 10.03 -17.84 -23.20
N ILE A 522 10.64 -18.63 -24.10
CA ILE A 522 10.46 -18.42 -25.55
C ILE A 522 8.98 -18.60 -25.92
N LYS A 523 8.35 -19.63 -25.41
CA LYS A 523 6.93 -19.94 -25.68
C LYS A 523 6.00 -18.84 -25.15
N SER A 524 6.28 -18.30 -23.97
CA SER A 524 5.53 -17.18 -23.39
C SER A 524 5.61 -15.94 -24.27
N GLU A 525 6.78 -15.60 -24.80
CA GLU A 525 6.93 -14.46 -25.72
C GLU A 525 6.23 -14.71 -27.07
N GLU A 526 6.23 -15.94 -27.60
CA GLU A 526 5.46 -16.31 -28.79
C GLU A 526 3.96 -16.12 -28.59
N ILE A 527 3.42 -16.53 -27.43
CA ILE A 527 2.00 -16.34 -27.07
C ILE A 527 1.67 -14.85 -27.00
N LYS A 528 2.45 -14.06 -26.30
CA LYS A 528 2.27 -12.60 -26.19
C LYS A 528 2.29 -11.93 -27.58
N GLN A 529 3.19 -12.35 -28.45
CA GLN A 529 3.28 -11.82 -29.80
C GLN A 529 2.02 -12.16 -30.62
N GLN A 530 1.51 -13.37 -30.52
CA GLN A 530 0.28 -13.80 -31.20
C GLN A 530 -0.95 -13.02 -30.70
N VAL A 531 -1.07 -12.80 -29.39
CA VAL A 531 -2.12 -11.97 -28.79
C VAL A 531 -2.03 -10.53 -29.30
N LYS A 532 -0.83 -9.95 -29.30
CA LYS A 532 -0.61 -8.61 -29.83
C LYS A 532 -1.00 -8.48 -31.30
N GLU A 533 -0.61 -9.44 -32.13
CA GLU A 533 -0.96 -9.46 -33.55
C GLU A 533 -2.47 -9.61 -33.77
N PHE A 534 -3.13 -10.47 -32.99
CA PHE A 534 -4.58 -10.63 -33.04
C PHE A 534 -5.29 -9.31 -32.69
N LEU A 535 -4.91 -8.65 -31.59
CA LEU A 535 -5.50 -7.37 -31.18
C LEU A 535 -5.25 -6.25 -32.19
N LEU A 536 -4.06 -6.18 -32.79
CA LEU A 536 -3.77 -5.19 -33.84
C LEU A 536 -4.63 -5.38 -35.11
N ARG A 537 -4.99 -6.62 -35.44
CA ARG A 537 -5.80 -6.94 -36.63
C ARG A 537 -7.29 -6.73 -36.38
N ASN A 538 -7.79 -7.12 -35.21
CA ASN A 538 -9.22 -7.30 -34.97
C ASN A 538 -9.81 -6.23 -34.03
N ASN A 539 -8.98 -5.49 -33.29
CA ASN A 539 -9.44 -4.49 -32.35
C ASN A 539 -8.99 -3.08 -32.76
N GLU A 540 -9.93 -2.29 -33.24
CA GLU A 540 -9.65 -0.94 -33.77
C GLU A 540 -9.05 -0.01 -32.71
N LYS A 541 -9.54 -0.09 -31.49
CA LYS A 541 -9.03 0.70 -30.37
C LYS A 541 -7.57 0.37 -30.03
N TYR A 542 -7.21 -0.91 -30.01
CA TYR A 542 -5.83 -1.35 -29.81
C TYR A 542 -4.91 -0.85 -30.93
N ARG A 543 -5.37 -0.96 -32.18
CA ARG A 543 -4.64 -0.47 -33.35
C ARG A 543 -4.35 1.02 -33.26
N ILE A 544 -5.37 1.84 -32.97
CA ILE A 544 -5.21 3.30 -32.83
C ILE A 544 -4.22 3.65 -31.71
N LEU A 545 -4.29 2.97 -30.57
CA LEU A 545 -3.38 3.23 -29.45
C LEU A 545 -1.94 2.84 -29.77
N ASN A 546 -1.72 1.72 -30.49
CA ASN A 546 -0.40 1.27 -30.90
C ASN A 546 0.20 2.21 -31.98
N GLU A 547 -0.57 2.63 -32.99
CA GLU A 547 -0.13 3.58 -34.04
C GLU A 547 0.32 4.92 -33.45
N ARG A 548 -0.24 5.30 -32.32
CA ARG A 548 0.10 6.54 -31.60
C ARG A 548 1.19 6.36 -30.53
N GLY A 549 1.78 5.17 -30.43
CA GLY A 549 2.85 4.87 -29.47
C GLY A 549 2.43 4.97 -28.01
N LEU A 550 1.18 4.60 -27.70
CA LEU A 550 0.60 4.68 -26.35
C LEU A 550 0.60 3.34 -25.61
N ILE A 551 0.80 2.23 -26.34
CA ILE A 551 0.93 0.86 -25.86
C ILE A 551 2.04 0.13 -26.63
#